data_8995a5078bcae84532ef0c00a8e78254
#
_entry.id   8995a5078bcae84532ef0c00a8e78254
#
_cell.length_a   1.000
_cell.length_b   1.000
_cell.length_c   1.000
_cell.angle_alpha   90.00
_cell.angle_beta   90.00
_cell.angle_gamma   90.00
#
_symmetry.space_group_name_H-M   'P 1'
#
loop_
_entity.id
_entity.type
_entity.pdbx_description
1 polymer ?
#
loop_
_entity_poly.entity_id
_entity_poly.type
_entity_poly.pdbx_seq_one_letter_code
_entity_poly.pdbx_strand_id
1 'polypeptide(L)'
;MEKAYDFKSNRMRRMTMDIRFLGKVLQGALIGLGAVLPGISGGVLSVVFGVYRPIMELLSDPVHKWRTHLPELFPYMIGSAAGFLGVANLLSYVLETYPEQSVCVFVGLIGGMLPSLWREAGEQGRTGGNRIVSGVTFAAMIFLLFSLQTSKTAVEPGLGAYLFCGVALALSVIAPGMSFSTLLMPIGLYTPFVEGIGHLRPEVLIPGMTGCVVTFVCLARLVNRLFEKQYAGMFHGIFGIISAATVMTVPWNSFATSPETASRNLFCMAAGIVAALLLEVMNEKMACFPENETE
;
A
#
# COMPACT_ATOMS: atom_id res chain seq x y z
N MET A 1 28.60 24.71 -32.65
CA MET A 1 28.86 23.98 -31.40
C MET A 1 27.63 24.06 -30.46
N GLU A 2 26.99 25.20 -30.35
CA GLU A 2 25.83 25.48 -29.49
C GLU A 2 24.58 24.57 -29.75
N LYS A 3 24.22 24.38 -31.04
CA LYS A 3 23.07 23.47 -31.40
C LYS A 3 23.29 22.01 -31.04
N ALA A 4 24.54 21.54 -31.03
CA ALA A 4 24.85 20.15 -30.65
C ALA A 4 24.81 19.94 -29.12
N TYR A 5 25.15 21.00 -28.36
CA TYR A 5 25.07 21.00 -26.89
C TYR A 5 23.62 21.02 -26.44
N ASP A 6 22.79 21.84 -27.09
CA ASP A 6 21.35 21.95 -26.80
C ASP A 6 20.59 20.67 -27.13
N PHE A 7 20.95 19.99 -28.24
CA PHE A 7 20.37 18.68 -28.60
C PHE A 7 20.73 17.58 -27.59
N LYS A 8 21.96 17.58 -27.06
CA LYS A 8 22.43 16.59 -26.08
C LYS A 8 21.81 16.84 -24.72
N SER A 9 21.64 18.11 -24.32
CA SER A 9 20.98 18.53 -23.10
C SER A 9 19.49 18.16 -23.13
N ASN A 10 18.77 18.43 -24.21
CA ASN A 10 17.37 18.08 -24.39
C ASN A 10 17.14 16.56 -24.43
N ARG A 11 18.07 15.79 -25.00
CA ARG A 11 18.00 14.32 -25.00
C ARG A 11 18.23 13.75 -23.61
N MET A 12 19.16 14.29 -22.83
CA MET A 12 19.38 13.89 -21.44
C MET A 12 18.18 14.23 -20.55
N ARG A 13 17.59 15.42 -20.69
CA ARG A 13 16.36 15.80 -19.96
C ARG A 13 15.19 14.88 -20.28
N ARG A 14 14.98 14.51 -21.54
CA ARG A 14 13.92 13.53 -21.90
C ARG A 14 14.20 12.16 -21.29
N MET A 15 15.42 11.65 -21.39
CA MET A 15 15.79 10.34 -20.82
C MET A 15 15.63 10.29 -19.29
N THR A 16 15.99 11.35 -18.57
CA THR A 16 15.77 11.41 -17.10
C THR A 16 14.29 11.52 -16.73
N MET A 17 13.50 12.25 -17.52
CA MET A 17 12.04 12.33 -17.35
C MET A 17 11.38 10.98 -17.60
N ASP A 18 11.78 10.26 -18.64
CA ASP A 18 11.26 8.93 -18.97
C ASP A 18 11.58 7.89 -17.88
N ILE A 19 12.80 7.94 -17.32
CA ILE A 19 13.22 7.03 -16.22
C ILE A 19 12.44 7.31 -14.94
N ARG A 20 12.24 8.58 -14.59
CA ARG A 20 11.43 8.97 -13.41
C ARG A 20 9.96 8.57 -13.58
N PHE A 21 9.39 8.80 -14.77
CA PHE A 21 8.03 8.38 -15.08
C PHE A 21 7.88 6.86 -14.96
N LEU A 22 8.82 6.10 -15.55
CA LEU A 22 8.81 4.63 -15.47
C LEU A 22 8.97 4.15 -14.02
N GLY A 23 9.84 4.79 -13.23
CA GLY A 23 9.98 4.49 -11.80
C GLY A 23 8.67 4.67 -11.03
N LYS A 24 7.97 5.79 -11.27
CA LYS A 24 6.64 6.06 -10.67
C LYS A 24 5.58 5.05 -11.13
N VAL A 25 5.59 4.64 -12.40
CA VAL A 25 4.70 3.59 -12.92
C VAL A 25 4.98 2.24 -12.24
N LEU A 26 6.24 1.87 -12.07
CA LEU A 26 6.62 0.64 -11.36
C LEU A 26 6.21 0.66 -9.88
N GLN A 27 6.42 1.78 -9.19
CA GLN A 27 5.94 1.98 -7.81
C GLN A 27 4.41 1.88 -7.75
N GLY A 28 3.71 2.50 -8.70
CA GLY A 28 2.26 2.36 -8.86
C GLY A 28 1.84 0.91 -9.07
N ALA A 29 2.55 0.17 -9.93
CA ALA A 29 2.27 -1.25 -10.16
C ALA A 29 2.40 -2.08 -8.87
N LEU A 30 3.40 -1.80 -8.04
CA LEU A 30 3.54 -2.42 -6.72
C LEU A 30 2.41 -2.04 -5.76
N ILE A 31 1.93 -0.78 -5.80
CA ILE A 31 0.76 -0.35 -5.01
C ILE A 31 -0.48 -1.12 -5.44
N GLY A 32 -0.75 -1.19 -6.75
CA GLY A 32 -1.89 -1.93 -7.31
C GLY A 32 -1.83 -3.43 -6.99
N LEU A 33 -0.65 -4.00 -7.07
CA LEU A 33 -0.34 -5.36 -6.66
C LEU A 33 -0.63 -5.58 -5.17
N GLY A 34 -0.14 -4.71 -4.30
CA GLY A 34 -0.39 -4.78 -2.86
C GLY A 34 -1.86 -4.59 -2.49
N ALA A 35 -2.67 -3.98 -3.35
CA ALA A 35 -4.11 -3.88 -3.14
C ALA A 35 -4.83 -5.22 -3.34
N VAL A 36 -4.32 -6.10 -4.22
CA VAL A 36 -4.95 -7.41 -4.49
C VAL A 36 -4.49 -8.49 -3.51
N LEU A 37 -3.25 -8.39 -3.02
CA LEU A 37 -2.65 -9.47 -2.24
C LEU A 37 -3.18 -9.54 -0.82
N PRO A 38 -3.57 -10.74 -0.36
CA PRO A 38 -3.83 -10.96 1.06
C PRO A 38 -2.58 -10.67 1.90
N GLY A 39 -2.75 -9.84 2.94
CA GLY A 39 -1.65 -9.53 3.86
C GLY A 39 -0.74 -8.38 3.42
N ILE A 40 -0.95 -7.81 2.24
CA ILE A 40 -0.26 -6.59 1.79
C ILE A 40 -1.27 -5.46 1.62
N SER A 41 -0.89 -4.29 2.06
CA SER A 41 -1.72 -3.10 1.90
C SER A 41 -1.12 -2.19 0.85
N GLY A 42 -1.86 -1.91 -0.24
CA GLY A 42 -1.50 -0.88 -1.21
C GLY A 42 -1.36 0.49 -0.55
N GLY A 43 -2.10 0.74 0.54
CA GLY A 43 -1.97 1.93 1.36
C GLY A 43 -0.59 2.04 2.02
N VAL A 44 -0.05 0.94 2.56
CA VAL A 44 1.32 0.89 3.10
C VAL A 44 2.34 1.25 2.04
N LEU A 45 2.24 0.62 0.88
CA LEU A 45 3.16 0.89 -0.23
C LEU A 45 3.06 2.34 -0.70
N SER A 46 1.86 2.95 -0.66
CA SER A 46 1.69 4.36 -1.00
C SER A 46 2.38 5.31 -0.01
N VAL A 47 2.41 4.94 1.29
CA VAL A 47 3.18 5.69 2.30
C VAL A 47 4.68 5.59 2.01
N VAL A 48 5.15 4.37 1.77
CA VAL A 48 6.57 4.11 1.50
C VAL A 48 7.08 4.84 0.26
N PHE A 49 6.26 4.89 -0.80
CA PHE A 49 6.61 5.61 -2.02
C PHE A 49 6.32 7.13 -1.93
N GLY A 50 5.93 7.63 -0.77
CA GLY A 50 5.70 9.06 -0.53
C GLY A 50 4.45 9.64 -1.21
N VAL A 51 3.59 8.78 -1.80
CA VAL A 51 2.40 9.23 -2.55
C VAL A 51 1.12 9.24 -1.71
N TYR A 52 1.17 8.70 -0.50
CA TYR A 52 0.01 8.63 0.39
C TYR A 52 -0.55 10.03 0.70
N ARG A 53 0.31 10.98 1.06
CA ARG A 53 -0.10 12.34 1.39
C ARG A 53 -0.74 13.05 0.19
N PRO A 54 -0.15 13.09 -1.02
CA PRO A 54 -0.81 13.61 -2.21
C PRO A 54 -2.16 12.95 -2.52
N ILE A 55 -2.28 11.63 -2.32
CA ILE A 55 -3.56 10.91 -2.48
C ILE A 55 -4.59 11.44 -1.47
N MET A 56 -4.22 11.54 -0.19
CA MET A 56 -5.15 12.00 0.86
C MET A 56 -5.55 13.47 0.68
N GLU A 57 -4.64 14.32 0.24
CA GLU A 57 -4.91 15.71 -0.07
C GLU A 57 -5.88 15.85 -1.26
N LEU A 58 -5.69 15.05 -2.32
CA LEU A 58 -6.61 15.01 -3.46
C LEU A 58 -7.99 14.50 -3.06
N LEU A 59 -8.07 13.45 -2.25
CA LEU A 59 -9.33 12.87 -1.79
C LEU A 59 -10.09 13.79 -0.81
N SER A 60 -9.36 14.59 -0.01
CA SER A 60 -9.98 15.52 0.95
C SER A 60 -10.60 16.75 0.27
N ASP A 61 -10.00 17.23 -0.82
CA ASP A 61 -10.47 18.38 -1.60
C ASP A 61 -10.22 18.18 -3.10
N PRO A 62 -11.03 17.31 -3.75
CA PRO A 62 -10.83 16.95 -5.14
C PRO A 62 -11.05 18.13 -6.10
N VAL A 63 -11.91 19.10 -5.70
CA VAL A 63 -12.27 20.22 -6.58
C VAL A 63 -11.13 21.23 -6.74
N HIS A 64 -10.39 21.51 -5.67
CA HIS A 64 -9.33 22.53 -5.70
C HIS A 64 -7.95 21.92 -5.95
N LYS A 65 -7.73 20.66 -5.52
CA LYS A 65 -6.40 20.04 -5.54
C LYS A 65 -6.14 19.11 -6.74
N TRP A 66 -7.13 18.84 -7.60
CA TRP A 66 -6.96 17.92 -8.74
C TRP A 66 -5.90 18.40 -9.75
N ARG A 67 -5.82 19.72 -10.00
CA ARG A 67 -4.83 20.28 -10.95
C ARG A 67 -3.39 20.14 -10.46
N THR A 68 -3.20 20.13 -9.15
CA THR A 68 -1.86 20.01 -8.54
C THR A 68 -1.44 18.56 -8.40
N HIS A 69 -2.31 17.70 -7.83
CA HIS A 69 -1.91 16.34 -7.48
C HIS A 69 -2.19 15.31 -8.58
N LEU A 70 -3.19 15.54 -9.45
CA LEU A 70 -3.50 14.56 -10.48
C LEU A 70 -2.35 14.33 -11.47
N PRO A 71 -1.64 15.35 -11.98
CA PRO A 71 -0.49 15.12 -12.86
C PRO A 71 0.64 14.36 -12.17
N GLU A 72 0.87 14.62 -10.91
CA GLU A 72 1.87 13.93 -10.10
C GLU A 72 1.51 12.45 -9.85
N LEU A 73 0.24 12.19 -9.53
CA LEU A 73 -0.29 10.85 -9.24
C LEU A 73 -0.57 10.03 -10.50
N PHE A 74 -0.69 10.65 -11.66
CA PHE A 74 -1.08 9.99 -12.91
C PHE A 74 -0.21 8.78 -13.26
N PRO A 75 1.13 8.82 -13.21
CA PRO A 75 1.96 7.65 -13.48
C PRO A 75 1.73 6.52 -12.46
N TYR A 76 1.50 6.86 -11.19
CA TYR A 76 1.17 5.87 -10.16
C TYR A 76 -0.20 5.24 -10.39
N MET A 77 -1.18 6.00 -10.87
CA MET A 77 -2.51 5.50 -11.21
C MET A 77 -2.47 4.52 -12.39
N ILE A 78 -1.72 4.85 -13.45
CA ILE A 78 -1.49 3.94 -14.58
C ILE A 78 -0.79 2.67 -14.09
N GLY A 79 0.27 2.83 -13.30
CA GLY A 79 0.98 1.70 -12.72
C GLY A 79 0.08 0.83 -11.85
N SER A 80 -0.73 1.44 -10.97
CA SER A 80 -1.65 0.72 -10.10
C SER A 80 -2.69 -0.07 -10.89
N ALA A 81 -3.25 0.53 -11.93
CA ALA A 81 -4.18 -0.17 -12.82
C ALA A 81 -3.50 -1.34 -13.55
N ALA A 82 -2.30 -1.11 -14.10
CA ALA A 82 -1.53 -2.15 -14.77
C ALA A 82 -1.09 -3.26 -13.81
N GLY A 83 -0.66 -2.91 -12.59
CA GLY A 83 -0.29 -3.87 -11.56
C GLY A 83 -1.47 -4.71 -11.09
N PHE A 84 -2.61 -4.06 -10.87
CA PHE A 84 -3.85 -4.72 -10.49
C PHE A 84 -4.34 -5.69 -11.59
N LEU A 85 -4.42 -5.24 -12.83
CA LEU A 85 -4.99 -6.02 -13.94
C LEU A 85 -3.98 -6.96 -14.61
N GLY A 86 -2.74 -6.48 -14.83
CA GLY A 86 -1.73 -7.21 -15.58
C GLY A 86 -0.97 -8.24 -14.76
N VAL A 87 -0.77 -7.98 -13.47
CA VAL A 87 -0.01 -8.87 -12.59
C VAL A 87 -0.92 -9.77 -11.75
N ALA A 88 -2.21 -9.43 -11.64
CA ALA A 88 -3.18 -10.22 -10.87
C ALA A 88 -3.17 -11.70 -11.28
N ASN A 89 -3.15 -12.00 -12.59
CA ASN A 89 -3.13 -13.38 -13.09
C ASN A 89 -1.81 -14.11 -12.79
N LEU A 90 -0.65 -13.45 -13.03
CA LEU A 90 0.65 -14.02 -12.72
C LEU A 90 0.80 -14.24 -11.21
N LEU A 91 0.32 -13.29 -10.44
CA LEU A 91 0.39 -13.31 -9.00
C LEU A 91 -0.54 -14.36 -8.40
N SER A 92 -1.77 -14.50 -8.91
CA SER A 92 -2.67 -15.59 -8.54
C SER A 92 -1.98 -16.93 -8.78
N TYR A 93 -1.36 -17.12 -9.95
CA TYR A 93 -0.61 -18.32 -10.26
C TYR A 93 0.55 -18.59 -9.27
N VAL A 94 1.33 -17.56 -8.94
CA VAL A 94 2.46 -17.69 -8.01
C VAL A 94 1.98 -17.94 -6.58
N LEU A 95 0.91 -17.27 -6.15
CA LEU A 95 0.29 -17.46 -4.83
C LEU A 95 -0.39 -18.82 -4.68
N GLU A 96 -1.01 -19.31 -5.75
CA GLU A 96 -1.61 -20.66 -5.75
C GLU A 96 -0.55 -21.75 -5.76
N THR A 97 0.54 -21.55 -6.52
CA THR A 97 1.62 -22.54 -6.65
C THR A 97 2.60 -22.51 -5.47
N TYR A 98 2.91 -21.31 -4.95
CA TYR A 98 3.89 -21.07 -3.87
C TYR A 98 3.35 -20.10 -2.81
N PRO A 99 2.22 -20.41 -2.12
CA PRO A 99 1.55 -19.47 -1.25
C PRO A 99 2.44 -18.98 -0.11
N GLU A 100 3.14 -19.88 0.57
CA GLU A 100 3.95 -19.57 1.74
C GLU A 100 5.18 -18.72 1.39
N GLN A 101 5.87 -19.09 0.30
CA GLN A 101 7.07 -18.37 -0.17
C GLN A 101 6.73 -16.97 -0.63
N SER A 102 5.63 -16.82 -1.36
CA SER A 102 5.14 -15.51 -1.82
C SER A 102 4.84 -14.59 -0.64
N VAL A 103 4.10 -15.11 0.34
CA VAL A 103 3.81 -14.36 1.58
C VAL A 103 5.10 -13.99 2.31
N CYS A 104 6.09 -14.89 2.39
CA CYS A 104 7.38 -14.60 3.01
C CYS A 104 8.15 -13.48 2.30
N VAL A 105 8.17 -13.46 0.95
CA VAL A 105 8.77 -12.35 0.19
C VAL A 105 8.09 -11.03 0.56
N PHE A 106 6.77 -11.00 0.64
CA PHE A 106 6.03 -9.79 0.98
C PHE A 106 6.22 -9.33 2.42
N VAL A 107 6.22 -10.26 3.36
CA VAL A 107 6.56 -9.97 4.76
C VAL A 107 7.97 -9.37 4.86
N GLY A 108 8.92 -9.94 4.10
CA GLY A 108 10.27 -9.40 4.00
C GLY A 108 10.31 -7.99 3.42
N LEU A 109 9.56 -7.75 2.35
CA LEU A 109 9.47 -6.44 1.70
C LEU A 109 8.94 -5.38 2.65
N ILE A 110 7.84 -5.65 3.34
CA ILE A 110 7.27 -4.73 4.34
C ILE A 110 8.22 -4.57 5.53
N GLY A 111 8.77 -5.68 6.05
CA GLY A 111 9.71 -5.66 7.16
C GLY A 111 10.96 -4.82 6.88
N GLY A 112 11.47 -4.89 5.63
CA GLY A 112 12.60 -4.06 5.19
C GLY A 112 12.31 -2.56 5.11
N MET A 113 11.03 -2.18 5.01
CA MET A 113 10.58 -0.79 4.98
C MET A 113 10.29 -0.21 6.37
N LEU A 114 10.14 -1.04 7.40
CA LEU A 114 9.86 -0.57 8.76
C LEU A 114 10.90 0.43 9.31
N PRO A 115 12.22 0.28 9.07
CA PRO A 115 13.21 1.26 9.51
C PRO A 115 13.00 2.65 8.91
N SER A 116 12.64 2.77 7.63
CA SER A 116 12.37 4.06 7.00
C SER A 116 11.10 4.71 7.54
N LEU A 117 10.04 3.93 7.73
CA LEU A 117 8.82 4.40 8.41
C LEU A 117 9.09 4.89 9.82
N TRP A 118 9.96 4.20 10.56
CA TRP A 118 10.36 4.64 11.89
C TRP A 118 11.14 5.95 11.86
N ARG A 119 11.99 6.18 10.85
CA ARG A 119 12.70 7.45 10.63
C ARG A 119 11.71 8.58 10.33
N GLU A 120 10.80 8.35 9.38
CA GLU A 120 9.73 9.28 9.01
C GLU A 120 8.89 9.69 10.22
N ALA A 121 8.45 8.71 11.04
CA ALA A 121 7.73 8.98 12.29
C ALA A 121 8.47 9.89 13.25
N GLY A 122 9.80 9.96 13.15
CA GLY A 122 10.67 10.77 14.00
C GLY A 122 11.04 12.14 13.45
N GLU A 123 10.70 12.49 12.21
CA GLU A 123 11.14 13.73 11.56
C GLU A 123 10.68 14.99 12.28
N GLN A 124 9.47 14.99 12.81
CA GLN A 124 8.94 16.12 13.59
C GLN A 124 9.11 15.96 15.12
N GLY A 125 10.03 15.08 15.53
CA GLY A 125 10.34 14.82 16.94
C GLY A 125 9.62 13.59 17.49
N ARG A 126 10.22 12.97 18.51
CA ARG A 126 9.70 11.77 19.20
C ARG A 126 9.41 12.07 20.63
N THR A 127 8.14 12.15 20.97
CA THR A 127 7.70 12.24 22.39
C THR A 127 7.41 10.84 22.94
N GLY A 128 7.42 10.72 24.27
CA GLY A 128 6.97 9.48 24.93
C GLY A 128 5.54 9.10 24.55
N GLY A 129 4.66 10.10 24.38
CA GLY A 129 3.28 9.88 23.92
C GLY A 129 3.20 9.23 22.54
N ASN A 130 4.04 9.66 21.60
CA ASN A 130 4.06 9.10 20.24
C ASN A 130 4.48 7.61 20.24
N ARG A 131 5.43 7.22 21.09
CA ARG A 131 5.82 5.80 21.26
C ARG A 131 4.68 4.97 21.86
N ILE A 132 3.93 5.54 22.79
CA ILE A 132 2.73 4.89 23.35
C ILE A 132 1.70 4.68 22.24
N VAL A 133 1.48 5.66 21.37
CA VAL A 133 0.58 5.51 20.21
C VAL A 133 0.99 4.31 19.36
N SER A 134 2.28 4.14 19.02
CA SER A 134 2.74 2.96 18.28
C SER A 134 2.42 1.64 18.99
N GLY A 135 2.64 1.57 20.30
CA GLY A 135 2.33 0.38 21.10
C GLY A 135 0.84 0.08 21.18
N VAL A 136 0.01 1.10 21.39
CA VAL A 136 -1.45 0.96 21.45
C VAL A 136 -2.03 0.54 20.11
N THR A 137 -1.61 1.17 19.02
CA THR A 137 -2.10 0.80 17.66
C THR A 137 -1.63 -0.58 17.26
N PHE A 138 -0.40 -0.98 17.62
CA PHE A 138 0.10 -2.34 17.43
C PHE A 138 -0.78 -3.36 18.16
N ALA A 139 -1.04 -3.16 19.46
CA ALA A 139 -1.85 -4.07 20.27
C ALA A 139 -3.31 -4.13 19.78
N ALA A 140 -3.89 -2.96 19.46
CA ALA A 140 -5.25 -2.88 18.94
C ALA A 140 -5.39 -3.61 17.61
N MET A 141 -4.41 -3.48 16.71
CA MET A 141 -4.41 -4.15 15.40
C MET A 141 -4.23 -5.65 15.54
N ILE A 142 -3.33 -6.12 16.41
CA ILE A 142 -3.20 -7.57 16.73
C ILE A 142 -4.54 -8.11 17.22
N PHE A 143 -5.17 -7.43 18.19
CA PHE A 143 -6.45 -7.85 18.74
C PHE A 143 -7.56 -7.90 17.67
N LEU A 144 -7.61 -6.86 16.82
CA LEU A 144 -8.58 -6.80 15.72
C LEU A 144 -8.39 -7.96 14.73
N LEU A 145 -7.16 -8.16 14.24
CA LEU A 145 -6.86 -9.21 13.27
C LEU A 145 -7.11 -10.62 13.85
N PHE A 146 -6.72 -10.84 15.09
CA PHE A 146 -6.98 -12.10 15.79
C PHE A 146 -8.47 -12.36 15.95
N SER A 147 -9.25 -11.35 16.35
CA SER A 147 -10.70 -11.44 16.49
C SER A 147 -11.37 -11.76 15.15
N LEU A 148 -10.95 -11.13 14.06
CA LEU A 148 -11.48 -11.38 12.73
C LEU A 148 -11.14 -12.79 12.23
N GLN A 149 -9.92 -13.30 12.48
CA GLN A 149 -9.53 -14.66 12.11
C GLN A 149 -10.30 -15.73 12.89
N THR A 150 -10.70 -15.41 14.13
CA THR A 150 -11.43 -16.35 14.98
C THR A 150 -12.94 -16.37 14.68
N SER A 151 -13.45 -15.29 14.08
CA SER A 151 -14.88 -15.17 13.72
C SER A 151 -15.19 -15.98 12.46
N LYS A 152 -16.01 -17.02 12.59
CA LYS A 152 -16.46 -17.89 11.47
C LYS A 152 -17.78 -17.41 10.83
N THR A 153 -18.10 -16.14 10.90
CA THR A 153 -19.37 -15.61 10.40
C THR A 153 -19.27 -15.33 8.90
N ALA A 154 -19.84 -16.19 8.09
CA ALA A 154 -20.03 -15.93 6.66
C ALA A 154 -21.20 -14.96 6.47
N VAL A 155 -20.97 -13.89 5.73
CA VAL A 155 -22.00 -12.91 5.34
C VAL A 155 -22.47 -13.22 3.93
N GLU A 156 -23.79 -13.30 3.72
CA GLU A 156 -24.33 -13.53 2.37
C GLU A 156 -24.00 -12.35 1.44
N PRO A 157 -23.49 -12.64 0.22
CA PRO A 157 -23.24 -11.62 -0.78
C PRO A 157 -24.53 -10.88 -1.18
N GLY A 158 -24.51 -9.56 -1.09
CA GLY A 158 -25.67 -8.71 -1.41
C GLY A 158 -25.29 -7.25 -1.43
N LEU A 159 -26.24 -6.37 -1.75
CA LEU A 159 -26.02 -4.94 -1.90
C LEU A 159 -25.34 -4.32 -0.67
N GLY A 160 -25.81 -4.61 0.53
CA GLY A 160 -25.22 -4.10 1.77
C GLY A 160 -23.82 -4.66 2.03
N ALA A 161 -23.60 -5.94 1.72
CA ALA A 161 -22.30 -6.59 1.84
C ALA A 161 -21.27 -5.96 0.87
N TYR A 162 -21.65 -5.72 -0.38
CA TYR A 162 -20.76 -5.09 -1.35
C TYR A 162 -20.50 -3.59 -1.06
N LEU A 163 -21.47 -2.90 -0.49
CA LEU A 163 -21.26 -1.54 0.02
C LEU A 163 -20.21 -1.55 1.14
N PHE A 164 -20.33 -2.50 2.08
CA PHE A 164 -19.31 -2.69 3.12
C PHE A 164 -17.94 -3.08 2.54
N CYS A 165 -17.88 -3.89 1.49
CA CYS A 165 -16.62 -4.18 0.77
C CYS A 165 -15.96 -2.90 0.24
N GLY A 166 -16.74 -1.97 -0.31
CA GLY A 166 -16.26 -0.66 -0.73
C GLY A 166 -15.73 0.19 0.44
N VAL A 167 -16.42 0.17 1.58
CA VAL A 167 -15.92 0.80 2.81
C VAL A 167 -14.59 0.19 3.24
N ALA A 168 -14.48 -1.14 3.28
CA ALA A 168 -13.24 -1.84 3.63
C ALA A 168 -12.09 -1.51 2.67
N LEU A 169 -12.38 -1.42 1.36
CA LEU A 169 -11.41 -1.02 0.34
C LEU A 169 -10.91 0.42 0.58
N ALA A 170 -11.81 1.37 0.83
CA ALA A 170 -11.43 2.74 1.13
C ALA A 170 -10.63 2.85 2.43
N LEU A 171 -11.03 2.13 3.48
CA LEU A 171 -10.30 2.07 4.74
C LEU A 171 -8.89 1.52 4.56
N SER A 172 -8.70 0.52 3.70
CA SER A 172 -7.38 -0.04 3.40
C SER A 172 -6.43 0.96 2.71
N VAL A 173 -6.98 1.94 2.00
CA VAL A 173 -6.20 3.04 1.39
C VAL A 173 -5.95 4.16 2.41
N ILE A 174 -6.99 4.53 3.18
CA ILE A 174 -6.94 5.63 4.16
C ILE A 174 -6.06 5.26 5.36
N ALA A 175 -6.18 4.03 5.85
CA ALA A 175 -5.41 3.51 6.99
C ALA A 175 -4.34 2.53 6.49
N PRO A 176 -3.10 3.00 6.28
CA PRO A 176 -2.01 2.14 5.82
C PRO A 176 -1.79 0.99 6.82
N GLY A 177 -1.55 -0.20 6.28
CA GLY A 177 -1.43 -1.42 7.09
C GLY A 177 -2.72 -2.21 7.27
N MET A 178 -3.87 -1.63 6.98
CA MET A 178 -5.11 -2.40 6.81
C MET A 178 -5.20 -2.90 5.37
N SER A 179 -5.31 -4.21 5.19
CA SER A 179 -5.65 -4.79 3.89
C SER A 179 -7.15 -5.09 3.85
N PHE A 180 -7.84 -4.68 2.77
CA PHE A 180 -9.25 -5.01 2.63
C PHE A 180 -9.49 -6.53 2.60
N SER A 181 -8.52 -7.31 2.09
CA SER A 181 -8.56 -8.77 2.12
C SER A 181 -8.61 -9.32 3.55
N THR A 182 -7.84 -8.73 4.47
CA THR A 182 -7.80 -9.14 5.89
C THR A 182 -9.15 -8.89 6.58
N LEU A 183 -9.87 -7.85 6.16
CA LEU A 183 -11.21 -7.56 6.67
C LEU A 183 -12.29 -8.47 6.03
N LEU A 184 -12.18 -8.75 4.72
CA LEU A 184 -13.21 -9.44 3.98
C LEU A 184 -13.09 -10.97 3.99
N MET A 185 -11.87 -11.53 4.12
CA MET A 185 -11.65 -12.98 4.14
C MET A 185 -12.37 -13.68 5.30
N PRO A 186 -12.27 -13.20 6.56
CA PRO A 186 -12.91 -13.88 7.68
C PRO A 186 -14.43 -13.95 7.59
N ILE A 187 -15.04 -12.99 6.88
CA ILE A 187 -16.50 -12.91 6.69
C ILE A 187 -16.96 -13.51 5.35
N GLY A 188 -16.04 -14.07 4.55
CA GLY A 188 -16.33 -14.76 3.30
C GLY A 188 -16.64 -13.85 2.09
N LEU A 189 -16.48 -12.54 2.22
CA LEU A 189 -16.81 -11.57 1.16
C LEU A 189 -15.68 -11.28 0.18
N TYR A 190 -14.45 -11.70 0.49
CA TYR A 190 -13.28 -11.37 -0.35
C TYR A 190 -13.39 -11.94 -1.77
N THR A 191 -13.57 -13.25 -1.89
CA THR A 191 -13.66 -13.94 -3.18
C THR A 191 -14.79 -13.40 -4.06
N PRO A 192 -16.07 -13.36 -3.58
CA PRO A 192 -17.17 -12.85 -4.41
C PRO A 192 -17.00 -11.38 -4.80
N PHE A 193 -16.34 -10.56 -3.97
CA PHE A 193 -16.07 -9.16 -4.28
C PHE A 193 -14.99 -9.02 -5.36
N VAL A 194 -13.85 -9.71 -5.22
CA VAL A 194 -12.74 -9.64 -6.17
C VAL A 194 -13.15 -10.24 -7.52
N GLU A 195 -13.85 -11.37 -7.54
CA GLU A 195 -14.40 -11.96 -8.77
C GLU A 195 -15.41 -11.01 -9.44
N GLY A 196 -16.29 -10.40 -8.65
CA GLY A 196 -17.27 -9.45 -9.16
C GLY A 196 -16.61 -8.22 -9.82
N ILE A 197 -15.53 -7.71 -9.24
CA ILE A 197 -14.73 -6.63 -9.84
C ILE A 197 -14.03 -7.14 -11.10
N GLY A 198 -13.38 -8.29 -11.05
CA GLY A 198 -12.66 -8.88 -12.18
C GLY A 198 -13.54 -9.12 -13.40
N HIS A 199 -14.80 -9.51 -13.19
CA HIS A 199 -15.81 -9.71 -14.23
C HIS A 199 -16.67 -8.46 -14.51
N LEU A 200 -16.32 -7.32 -13.92
CA LEU A 200 -17.04 -6.04 -14.08
C LEU A 200 -18.56 -6.15 -13.81
N ARG A 201 -18.95 -6.95 -12.82
CA ARG A 201 -20.37 -7.14 -12.45
C ARG A 201 -20.95 -5.88 -11.83
N PRO A 202 -21.99 -5.26 -12.41
CA PRO A 202 -22.54 -4.00 -11.88
C PRO A 202 -23.10 -4.12 -10.47
N GLU A 203 -23.65 -5.29 -10.09
CA GLU A 203 -24.21 -5.56 -8.77
C GLU A 203 -23.15 -5.49 -7.67
N VAL A 204 -21.88 -5.67 -8.02
CA VAL A 204 -20.72 -5.59 -7.11
C VAL A 204 -20.05 -4.22 -7.21
N LEU A 205 -19.84 -3.75 -8.46
CA LEU A 205 -19.11 -2.51 -8.72
C LEU A 205 -19.86 -1.27 -8.19
N ILE A 206 -21.18 -1.18 -8.47
CA ILE A 206 -21.94 0.00 -8.09
C ILE A 206 -21.98 0.18 -6.56
N PRO A 207 -22.40 -0.80 -5.74
CA PRO A 207 -22.37 -0.63 -4.29
C PRO A 207 -20.94 -0.53 -3.74
N GLY A 208 -19.97 -1.29 -4.29
CA GLY A 208 -18.58 -1.21 -3.90
C GLY A 208 -17.99 0.18 -4.11
N MET A 209 -18.16 0.75 -5.31
CA MET A 209 -17.72 2.11 -5.61
C MET A 209 -18.44 3.16 -4.76
N THR A 210 -19.75 2.99 -4.53
CA THR A 210 -20.51 3.88 -3.67
C THR A 210 -19.97 3.88 -2.24
N GLY A 211 -19.78 2.70 -1.64
CA GLY A 211 -19.19 2.57 -0.31
C GLY A 211 -17.79 3.17 -0.23
N CYS A 212 -16.98 2.95 -1.27
CA CYS A 212 -15.62 3.48 -1.37
C CYS A 212 -15.64 5.03 -1.43
N VAL A 213 -16.42 5.62 -2.32
CA VAL A 213 -16.51 7.09 -2.49
C VAL A 213 -17.06 7.76 -1.23
N VAL A 214 -18.14 7.23 -0.63
CA VAL A 214 -18.71 7.76 0.61
C VAL A 214 -17.67 7.76 1.73
N THR A 215 -16.92 6.66 1.86
CA THR A 215 -15.89 6.54 2.89
C THR A 215 -14.76 7.54 2.65
N PHE A 216 -14.30 7.70 1.42
CA PHE A 216 -13.28 8.70 1.10
C PHE A 216 -13.75 10.12 1.41
N VAL A 217 -14.96 10.49 0.99
CA VAL A 217 -15.52 11.84 1.25
C VAL A 217 -15.66 12.11 2.75
N CYS A 218 -16.09 11.12 3.53
CA CYS A 218 -16.29 11.28 4.97
C CYS A 218 -15.00 11.25 5.78
N LEU A 219 -14.09 10.30 5.45
CA LEU A 219 -12.91 10.05 6.27
C LEU A 219 -11.65 10.76 5.78
N ALA A 220 -11.49 11.01 4.48
CA ALA A 220 -10.26 11.60 3.97
C ALA A 220 -9.95 12.98 4.58
N ARG A 221 -10.99 13.81 4.76
CA ARG A 221 -10.83 15.12 5.43
C ARG A 221 -10.37 15.02 6.87
N LEU A 222 -10.89 14.02 7.60
CA LEU A 222 -10.49 13.78 8.99
C LEU A 222 -9.02 13.37 9.06
N VAL A 223 -8.63 12.42 8.21
CA VAL A 223 -7.26 11.90 8.17
C VAL A 223 -6.28 12.98 7.73
N ASN A 224 -6.62 13.77 6.70
CA ASN A 224 -5.77 14.89 6.28
C ASN A 224 -5.55 15.91 7.41
N ARG A 225 -6.62 16.30 8.12
CA ARG A 225 -6.51 17.19 9.29
C ARG A 225 -5.65 16.62 10.43
N LEU A 226 -5.70 15.30 10.61
CA LEU A 226 -4.86 14.62 11.61
C LEU A 226 -3.37 14.64 11.21
N PHE A 227 -3.08 14.42 9.91
CA PHE A 227 -1.72 14.57 9.39
C PHE A 227 -1.18 16.00 9.54
N GLU A 228 -2.00 17.02 9.24
CA GLU A 228 -1.59 18.41 9.40
C GLU A 228 -1.33 18.81 10.87
N LYS A 229 -2.13 18.28 11.80
CA LYS A 229 -2.05 18.67 13.22
C LYS A 229 -1.16 17.79 14.07
N GLN A 230 -1.04 16.51 13.75
CA GLN A 230 -0.38 15.50 14.56
C GLN A 230 0.45 14.52 13.71
N TYR A 231 1.27 15.06 12.82
CA TYR A 231 2.11 14.27 11.89
C TYR A 231 2.86 13.13 12.60
N ALA A 232 3.65 13.46 13.62
CA ALA A 232 4.43 12.46 14.35
C ALA A 232 3.54 11.39 15.01
N GLY A 233 2.40 11.76 15.59
CA GLY A 233 1.43 10.81 16.16
C GLY A 233 0.84 9.88 15.12
N MET A 234 0.47 10.41 13.96
CA MET A 234 -0.08 9.64 12.85
C MET A 234 0.94 8.61 12.32
N PHE A 235 2.17 9.02 12.05
CA PHE A 235 3.21 8.11 11.58
C PHE A 235 3.61 7.05 12.61
N HIS A 236 3.61 7.37 13.90
CA HIS A 236 3.79 6.37 14.95
C HIS A 236 2.61 5.38 15.02
N GLY A 237 1.37 5.86 14.82
CA GLY A 237 0.19 5.00 14.71
C GLY A 237 0.28 4.07 13.51
N ILE A 238 0.62 4.59 12.33
CA ILE A 238 0.85 3.83 11.09
C ILE A 238 1.92 2.77 11.30
N PHE A 239 3.06 3.12 11.90
CA PHE A 239 4.13 2.19 12.20
C PHE A 239 3.64 1.01 13.07
N GLY A 240 2.85 1.30 14.11
CA GLY A 240 2.27 0.25 14.96
C GLY A 240 1.35 -0.69 14.19
N ILE A 241 0.43 -0.12 13.38
CA ILE A 241 -0.50 -0.89 12.54
C ILE A 241 0.26 -1.79 11.55
N ILE A 242 1.23 -1.23 10.83
CA ILE A 242 2.02 -1.97 9.82
C ILE A 242 2.84 -3.08 10.47
N SER A 243 3.49 -2.79 11.59
CA SER A 243 4.29 -3.78 12.32
C SER A 243 3.41 -4.96 12.79
N ALA A 244 2.21 -4.68 13.32
CA ALA A 244 1.26 -5.71 13.72
C ALA A 244 0.78 -6.56 12.54
N ALA A 245 0.38 -5.91 11.43
CA ALA A 245 -0.04 -6.59 10.22
C ALA A 245 1.07 -7.49 9.66
N THR A 246 2.32 -7.00 9.63
CA THR A 246 3.49 -7.77 9.19
C THR A 246 3.67 -9.04 10.02
N VAL A 247 3.65 -8.92 11.34
CA VAL A 247 3.79 -10.08 12.25
C VAL A 247 2.66 -11.09 12.06
N MET A 248 1.42 -10.63 11.91
CA MET A 248 0.24 -11.50 11.74
C MET A 248 0.19 -12.17 10.36
N THR A 249 0.86 -11.62 9.37
CA THR A 249 0.92 -12.18 8.01
C THR A 249 2.00 -13.26 7.87
N VAL A 250 2.97 -13.33 8.79
CA VAL A 250 3.99 -14.39 8.77
C VAL A 250 3.31 -15.76 8.84
N PRO A 251 3.62 -16.71 7.93
CA PRO A 251 3.05 -18.05 7.94
C PRO A 251 3.76 -18.94 8.99
N TRP A 252 3.54 -18.65 10.28
CA TRP A 252 4.23 -19.29 11.40
C TRP A 252 4.19 -20.81 11.37
N ASN A 253 3.04 -21.38 10.96
CA ASN A 253 2.86 -22.84 10.88
C ASN A 253 3.81 -23.47 9.85
N SER A 254 4.09 -22.77 8.76
CA SER A 254 4.97 -23.22 7.69
C SER A 254 6.43 -23.33 8.15
N PHE A 255 6.88 -22.45 9.05
CA PHE A 255 8.21 -22.53 9.65
C PHE A 255 8.39 -23.72 10.58
N ALA A 256 7.30 -24.27 11.13
CA ALA A 256 7.32 -25.43 12.01
C ALA A 256 7.21 -26.77 11.27
N THR A 257 6.96 -26.76 9.95
CA THR A 257 6.67 -27.97 9.16
C THR A 257 7.94 -28.80 8.93
N SER A 258 9.01 -28.18 8.45
CA SER A 258 10.32 -28.84 8.25
C SER A 258 11.46 -27.82 8.19
N PRO A 259 12.71 -28.23 8.52
CA PRO A 259 13.87 -27.34 8.40
C PRO A 259 14.12 -26.83 6.98
N GLU A 260 13.81 -27.64 5.97
CA GLU A 260 13.93 -27.26 4.56
C GLU A 260 12.92 -26.18 4.17
N THR A 261 11.66 -26.33 4.58
CA THR A 261 10.61 -25.31 4.36
C THR A 261 10.96 -24.02 5.10
N ALA A 262 11.41 -24.13 6.35
CA ALA A 262 11.84 -22.98 7.15
C ALA A 262 12.99 -22.21 6.47
N SER A 263 14.03 -22.93 5.97
CA SER A 263 15.17 -22.29 5.29
C SER A 263 14.76 -21.61 3.99
N ARG A 264 13.89 -22.23 3.21
CA ARG A 264 13.33 -21.64 1.97
C ARG A 264 12.51 -20.39 2.26
N ASN A 265 11.64 -20.44 3.26
CA ASN A 265 10.81 -19.30 3.66
C ASN A 265 11.68 -18.14 4.19
N LEU A 266 12.72 -18.46 4.98
CA LEU A 266 13.67 -17.47 5.46
C LEU A 266 14.44 -16.80 4.30
N PHE A 267 14.87 -17.60 3.31
CA PHE A 267 15.52 -17.07 2.10
C PHE A 267 14.59 -16.13 1.34
N CYS A 268 13.31 -16.50 1.15
CA CYS A 268 12.30 -15.66 0.50
C CYS A 268 12.06 -14.35 1.27
N MET A 269 12.00 -14.42 2.61
CA MET A 269 11.86 -13.23 3.46
C MET A 269 13.09 -12.32 3.34
N ALA A 270 14.30 -12.88 3.36
CA ALA A 270 15.54 -12.13 3.18
C ALA A 270 15.60 -11.46 1.80
N ALA A 271 15.18 -12.15 0.74
CA ALA A 271 15.07 -11.59 -0.61
C ALA A 271 14.11 -10.40 -0.66
N GLY A 272 12.97 -10.49 0.04
CA GLY A 272 12.02 -9.38 0.19
C GLY A 272 12.64 -8.17 0.90
N ILE A 273 13.37 -8.41 2.01
CA ILE A 273 14.09 -7.34 2.75
C ILE A 273 15.12 -6.65 1.84
N VAL A 274 15.92 -7.42 1.11
CA VAL A 274 16.92 -6.87 0.19
C VAL A 274 16.25 -6.04 -0.91
N ALA A 275 15.14 -6.54 -1.47
CA ALA A 275 14.38 -5.80 -2.47
C ALA A 275 13.84 -4.47 -1.92
N ALA A 276 13.33 -4.45 -0.68
CA ALA A 276 12.87 -3.23 -0.01
C ALA A 276 14.00 -2.21 0.16
N LEU A 277 15.14 -2.64 0.65
CA LEU A 277 16.31 -1.77 0.85
C LEU A 277 16.83 -1.20 -0.48
N LEU A 278 16.84 -2.01 -1.55
CA LEU A 278 17.19 -1.53 -2.88
C LEU A 278 16.21 -0.48 -3.40
N LEU A 279 14.90 -0.68 -3.22
CA LEU A 279 13.87 0.29 -3.57
C LEU A 279 14.03 1.59 -2.79
N GLU A 280 14.37 1.52 -1.49
CA GLU A 280 14.62 2.69 -0.65
C GLU A 280 15.82 3.51 -1.18
N VAL A 281 16.96 2.85 -1.44
CA VAL A 281 18.15 3.49 -2.01
C VAL A 281 17.88 4.11 -3.38
N MET A 282 17.08 3.44 -4.22
CA MET A 282 16.67 3.98 -5.52
C MET A 282 15.79 5.23 -5.33
N ASN A 283 14.87 5.21 -4.38
CA ASN A 283 13.98 6.33 -4.10
C ASN A 283 14.76 7.54 -3.56
N GLU A 284 15.69 7.34 -2.62
CA GLU A 284 16.56 8.39 -2.11
C GLU A 284 17.42 9.00 -3.22
N LYS A 285 18.00 8.18 -4.11
CA LYS A 285 18.78 8.69 -5.27
C LYS A 285 17.91 9.46 -6.27
N MET A 286 16.67 9.03 -6.49
CA MET A 286 15.75 9.75 -7.37
C MET A 286 15.30 11.09 -6.75
N ALA A 287 15.15 11.16 -5.44
CA ALA A 287 14.82 12.38 -4.72
C ALA A 287 16.00 13.40 -4.67
N CYS A 288 17.24 12.91 -4.68
CA CYS A 288 18.45 13.74 -4.69
C CYS A 288 18.78 14.40 -6.04
N PHE A 289 18.07 14.08 -7.14
CA PHE A 289 18.18 14.84 -8.38
C PHE A 289 17.28 16.09 -8.22
N PRO A 290 17.85 17.30 -8.00
CA PRO A 290 17.06 18.51 -7.86
C PRO A 290 16.23 18.70 -9.13
N GLU A 291 14.94 18.98 -8.98
CA GLU A 291 14.21 19.72 -9.98
C GLU A 291 14.94 21.04 -10.14
N ASN A 292 15.85 21.14 -11.16
CA ASN A 292 16.40 22.40 -11.54
C ASN A 292 15.22 23.32 -11.84
N GLU A 293 15.07 24.29 -10.93
CA GLU A 293 14.27 25.49 -11.08
C GLU A 293 14.32 25.94 -12.53
N THR A 294 13.20 25.87 -13.19
CA THR A 294 12.92 26.68 -14.36
C THR A 294 12.10 27.86 -13.85
N GLU A 295 12.82 28.96 -13.46
CA GLU A 295 12.28 30.30 -13.61
C GLU A 295 11.90 30.56 -15.06
#